data_f4d63fe9a49b6fafadc0f469fa343a03
#
_entry.id   f4d63fe9a49b6fafadc0f469fa343a03
#
_cell.length_a   1.000
_cell.length_b   1.000
_cell.length_c   1.000
_cell.angle_alpha   90.00
_cell.angle_beta   90.00
_cell.angle_gamma   90.00
#
_symmetry.space_group_name_H-M   'P 1'
#
loop_
_entity.id
_entity.type
_entity.pdbx_description
1 polymer ?
#
loop_
_entity_poly.entity_id
_entity_poly.type
_entity_poly.pdbx_seq_one_letter_code
_entity_poly.pdbx_strand_id
1 'polypeptide(L)'
;MPLSETAAIDPQAFVHVRIVVGVVTGLSVTRLLSGLSRFVQHPELNKIYLPHLVWTAFLLLFVIHFWWFEFALFRVQHWEFEEYFFVLSYAALIFFISALLFPDHMGEYAGFADYFHSRQRWFYALLGAIFIMDMLDSLMKGMEHFRALGVIYPFRQITLCGLCLVAACVKRRVFHLCFAILALIIEVWWIFSAFRFLE
;
A
#
# COMPACT_ATOMS: atom_id res chain seq x y z
N MET A 1 27.60 37.88 12.19
CA MET A 1 26.60 36.89 12.59
C MET A 1 25.59 36.81 11.46
N PRO A 2 25.61 35.81 10.60
CA PRO A 2 24.56 35.68 9.60
C PRO A 2 23.30 35.17 10.31
N LEU A 3 22.20 35.89 10.14
CA LEU A 3 20.87 35.48 10.56
C LEU A 3 20.59 34.13 9.94
N SER A 4 20.30 33.13 10.76
CA SER A 4 19.77 31.83 10.28
C SER A 4 18.49 32.13 9.53
N GLU A 5 18.56 32.09 8.21
CA GLU A 5 17.36 31.96 7.36
C GLU A 5 16.64 30.71 7.86
N THR A 6 15.58 30.90 8.59
CA THR A 6 14.59 29.84 8.83
C THR A 6 14.09 29.47 7.44
N ALA A 7 14.60 28.39 6.92
CA ALA A 7 14.19 27.85 5.62
C ALA A 7 12.66 27.66 5.67
N ALA A 8 11.98 28.55 4.97
CA ALA A 8 10.54 28.46 4.84
C ALA A 8 10.20 27.18 4.05
N ILE A 9 9.31 26.36 4.61
CA ILE A 9 8.73 25.21 3.92
C ILE A 9 8.27 25.72 2.53
N ASP A 10 8.74 25.09 1.45
CA ASP A 10 8.26 25.43 0.12
C ASP A 10 6.88 24.77 -0.12
N PRO A 11 5.77 25.54 -0.02
CA PRO A 11 4.43 24.98 -0.18
C PRO A 11 4.18 24.50 -1.61
N GLN A 12 4.94 25.00 -2.60
CA GLN A 12 4.78 24.62 -4.01
C GLN A 12 5.37 23.25 -4.27
N ALA A 13 6.53 22.92 -3.67
CA ALA A 13 7.13 21.60 -3.76
C ALA A 13 6.19 20.52 -3.20
N PHE A 14 5.61 20.74 -2.02
CA PHE A 14 4.64 19.83 -1.41
C PHE A 14 3.41 19.59 -2.30
N VAL A 15 2.84 20.66 -2.86
CA VAL A 15 1.68 20.55 -3.77
C VAL A 15 2.05 19.77 -5.03
N HIS A 16 3.24 20.01 -5.60
CA HIS A 16 3.72 19.29 -6.77
C HIS A 16 3.85 17.80 -6.51
N VAL A 17 4.50 17.41 -5.42
CA VAL A 17 4.65 15.99 -5.01
C VAL A 17 3.29 15.32 -4.84
N ARG A 18 2.35 15.95 -4.14
CA ARG A 18 1.00 15.42 -3.92
C ARG A 18 0.22 15.21 -5.21
N ILE A 19 0.35 16.10 -6.19
CA ILE A 19 -0.31 15.92 -7.49
C ILE A 19 0.19 14.66 -8.17
N VAL A 20 1.51 14.47 -8.25
CA VAL A 20 2.12 13.30 -8.91
C VAL A 20 1.76 12.01 -8.20
N VAL A 21 1.89 11.97 -6.88
CA VAL A 21 1.47 10.81 -6.05
C VAL A 21 -0.01 10.53 -6.24
N GLY A 22 -0.87 11.56 -6.27
CA GLY A 22 -2.31 11.43 -6.50
C GLY A 22 -2.66 10.82 -7.86
N VAL A 23 -1.91 11.12 -8.91
CA VAL A 23 -2.10 10.50 -10.22
C VAL A 23 -1.80 8.99 -10.14
N VAL A 24 -0.67 8.59 -9.53
CA VAL A 24 -0.28 7.18 -9.42
C VAL A 24 -1.23 6.38 -8.52
N THR A 25 -1.67 6.96 -7.39
CA THR A 25 -2.66 6.33 -6.51
C THR A 25 -4.03 6.22 -7.16
N GLY A 26 -4.45 7.23 -7.93
CA GLY A 26 -5.67 7.19 -8.73
C GLY A 26 -5.66 6.06 -9.77
N LEU A 27 -4.53 5.82 -10.43
CA LEU A 27 -4.35 4.68 -11.34
C LEU A 27 -4.45 3.35 -10.59
N SER A 28 -3.92 3.25 -9.36
CA SER A 28 -4.02 2.04 -8.53
C SER A 28 -5.48 1.74 -8.16
N VAL A 29 -6.23 2.75 -7.72
CA VAL A 29 -7.68 2.63 -7.43
C VAL A 29 -8.44 2.20 -8.68
N THR A 30 -8.18 2.85 -9.81
CA THR A 30 -8.82 2.52 -11.09
C THR A 30 -8.56 1.07 -11.48
N ARG A 31 -7.32 0.57 -11.31
CA ARG A 31 -6.96 -0.82 -11.62
C ARG A 31 -7.72 -1.81 -10.75
N LEU A 32 -7.80 -1.56 -9.43
CA LEU A 32 -8.52 -2.42 -8.49
C LEU A 32 -10.03 -2.42 -8.74
N LEU A 33 -10.66 -1.26 -8.94
CA LEU A 33 -12.09 -1.15 -9.21
C LEU A 33 -12.47 -1.76 -10.57
N SER A 34 -11.67 -1.53 -11.60
CA SER A 34 -11.87 -2.16 -12.91
C SER A 34 -11.73 -3.69 -12.84
N GLY A 35 -10.80 -4.18 -12.00
CA GLY A 35 -10.66 -5.61 -11.74
C GLY A 35 -11.90 -6.19 -11.03
N LEU A 36 -12.40 -5.52 -10.01
CA LEU A 36 -13.63 -5.92 -9.30
C LEU A 36 -14.86 -5.90 -10.19
N SER A 37 -14.98 -4.91 -11.09
CA SER A 37 -16.13 -4.81 -11.99
C SER A 37 -16.28 -6.02 -12.92
N ARG A 38 -15.17 -6.72 -13.25
CA ARG A 38 -15.21 -7.93 -14.09
C ARG A 38 -16.00 -9.07 -13.44
N PHE A 39 -15.98 -9.19 -12.11
CA PHE A 39 -16.77 -10.20 -11.39
C PHE A 39 -18.28 -9.96 -11.50
N VAL A 40 -18.68 -8.69 -11.58
CA VAL A 40 -20.08 -8.31 -11.75
C VAL A 40 -20.51 -8.41 -13.21
N GLN A 41 -19.64 -7.98 -14.14
CA GLN A 41 -19.93 -7.98 -15.56
C GLN A 41 -19.96 -9.39 -16.17
N HIS A 42 -19.08 -10.29 -15.71
CA HIS A 42 -18.91 -11.64 -16.26
C HIS A 42 -18.80 -12.70 -15.15
N PRO A 43 -19.86 -12.92 -14.34
CA PRO A 43 -19.84 -13.81 -13.19
C PRO A 43 -19.57 -15.28 -13.56
N GLU A 44 -20.03 -15.73 -14.72
CA GLU A 44 -19.81 -17.09 -15.22
C GLU A 44 -18.36 -17.38 -15.57
N LEU A 45 -17.64 -16.37 -16.08
CA LEU A 45 -16.24 -16.51 -16.50
C LEU A 45 -15.27 -16.32 -15.34
N ASN A 46 -15.64 -15.57 -14.32
CA ASN A 46 -14.76 -15.14 -13.23
C ASN A 46 -15.18 -15.78 -11.90
N LYS A 47 -14.78 -17.03 -11.67
CA LYS A 47 -15.02 -17.69 -10.38
C LYS A 47 -14.27 -16.98 -9.27
N ILE A 48 -15.02 -16.60 -8.23
CA ILE A 48 -14.48 -15.89 -7.06
C ILE A 48 -13.51 -16.78 -6.29
N TYR A 49 -12.28 -16.27 -6.10
CA TYR A 49 -11.32 -16.83 -5.15
C TYR A 49 -11.22 -15.89 -3.94
N LEU A 50 -11.78 -16.31 -2.81
CA LEU A 50 -11.98 -15.43 -1.66
C LEU A 50 -10.70 -14.77 -1.12
N PRO A 51 -9.53 -15.46 -0.99
CA PRO A 51 -8.29 -14.80 -0.59
C PRO A 51 -7.89 -13.63 -1.52
N HIS A 52 -8.06 -13.78 -2.83
CA HIS A 52 -7.81 -12.74 -3.81
C HIS A 52 -8.74 -11.52 -3.60
N LEU A 53 -10.03 -11.77 -3.37
CA LEU A 53 -11.01 -10.71 -3.15
C LEU A 53 -10.72 -9.92 -1.86
N VAL A 54 -10.35 -10.62 -0.77
CA VAL A 54 -9.99 -9.96 0.51
C VAL A 54 -8.70 -9.14 0.36
N TRP A 55 -7.70 -9.64 -0.38
CA TRP A 55 -6.51 -8.85 -0.69
C TRP A 55 -6.82 -7.63 -1.55
N THR A 56 -7.78 -7.74 -2.47
CA THR A 56 -8.23 -6.58 -3.26
C THR A 56 -8.88 -5.52 -2.37
N ALA A 57 -9.73 -5.94 -1.42
CA ALA A 57 -10.33 -5.04 -0.45
C ALA A 57 -9.28 -4.39 0.46
N PHE A 58 -8.29 -5.17 0.93
CA PHE A 58 -7.16 -4.65 1.71
C PHE A 58 -6.39 -3.59 0.92
N LEU A 59 -5.99 -3.89 -0.33
CA LEU A 59 -5.21 -2.93 -1.14
C LEU A 59 -6.01 -1.68 -1.48
N LEU A 60 -7.31 -1.81 -1.75
CA LEU A 60 -8.16 -0.64 -2.01
C LEU A 60 -8.21 0.28 -0.78
N LEU A 61 -8.40 -0.29 0.41
CA LEU A 61 -8.37 0.47 1.65
C LEU A 61 -6.98 1.07 1.92
N PHE A 62 -5.92 0.28 1.71
CA PHE A 62 -4.54 0.71 1.89
C PHE A 62 -4.17 1.88 0.96
N VAL A 63 -4.57 1.85 -0.32
CA VAL A 63 -4.31 2.97 -1.27
C VAL A 63 -5.01 4.25 -0.82
N ILE A 64 -6.26 4.15 -0.33
CA ILE A 64 -7.01 5.30 0.19
C ILE A 64 -6.34 5.84 1.46
N HIS A 65 -5.92 4.94 2.37
CA HIS A 65 -5.20 5.30 3.58
C HIS A 65 -3.83 5.90 3.28
N PHE A 66 -3.08 5.32 2.36
CA PHE A 66 -1.80 5.88 1.90
C PHE A 66 -1.96 7.34 1.45
N TRP A 67 -2.94 7.65 0.59
CA TRP A 67 -3.22 9.01 0.17
C TRP A 67 -3.52 9.96 1.33
N TRP A 68 -4.24 9.48 2.34
CA TRP A 68 -4.53 10.22 3.56
C TRP A 68 -3.28 10.43 4.41
N PHE A 69 -2.48 9.38 4.57
CA PHE A 69 -1.23 9.41 5.33
C PHE A 69 -0.17 10.34 4.71
N GLU A 70 -0.15 10.41 3.38
CA GLU A 70 0.76 11.32 2.64
C GLU A 70 0.47 12.80 2.88
N PHE A 71 -0.62 13.14 3.56
CA PHE A 71 -0.83 14.51 4.00
C PHE A 71 0.29 14.97 4.96
N ALA A 72 0.85 14.07 5.75
CA ALA A 72 1.96 14.34 6.67
C ALA A 72 3.29 14.72 5.97
N LEU A 73 3.39 14.60 4.65
CA LEU A 73 4.53 15.10 3.86
C LEU A 73 4.73 16.62 3.98
N PHE A 74 3.72 17.37 4.44
CA PHE A 74 3.91 18.79 4.74
C PHE A 74 4.95 19.04 5.84
N ARG A 75 5.31 18.03 6.63
CA ARG A 75 6.36 18.08 7.67
C ARG A 75 7.78 18.06 7.08
N VAL A 76 7.93 17.61 5.84
CA VAL A 76 9.21 17.58 5.15
C VAL A 76 9.59 19.02 4.79
N GLN A 77 10.63 19.54 5.45
CA GLN A 77 11.02 20.96 5.34
C GLN A 77 11.78 21.25 4.06
N HIS A 78 12.59 20.33 3.60
CA HIS A 78 13.38 20.43 2.38
C HIS A 78 13.10 19.24 1.49
N TRP A 79 12.79 19.51 0.22
CA TRP A 79 12.57 18.49 -0.77
C TRP A 79 13.82 18.41 -1.66
N GLU A 80 14.57 17.34 -1.51
CA GLU A 80 15.62 16.94 -2.44
C GLU A 80 15.05 15.92 -3.43
N PHE A 81 15.82 15.59 -4.46
CA PHE A 81 15.37 14.63 -5.47
C PHE A 81 15.16 13.23 -4.88
N GLU A 82 15.94 12.88 -3.86
CA GLU A 82 15.90 11.60 -3.17
C GLU A 82 14.57 11.35 -2.46
N GLU A 83 14.04 12.32 -1.71
CA GLU A 83 12.74 12.21 -1.05
C GLU A 83 11.61 12.13 -2.06
N TYR A 84 11.66 12.98 -3.09
CA TYR A 84 10.69 12.92 -4.18
C TYR A 84 10.69 11.57 -4.88
N PHE A 85 11.88 11.06 -5.26
CA PHE A 85 12.02 9.77 -5.91
C PHE A 85 11.55 8.61 -5.03
N PHE A 86 11.84 8.68 -3.72
CA PHE A 86 11.40 7.69 -2.75
C PHE A 86 9.86 7.61 -2.69
N VAL A 87 9.17 8.74 -2.49
CA VAL A 87 7.69 8.77 -2.39
C VAL A 87 7.05 8.32 -3.70
N LEU A 88 7.59 8.73 -4.84
CA LEU A 88 7.12 8.28 -6.14
C LEU A 88 7.32 6.77 -6.34
N SER A 89 8.47 6.24 -5.92
CA SER A 89 8.77 4.80 -5.98
C SER A 89 7.83 4.00 -5.09
N TYR A 90 7.47 4.53 -3.92
CA TYR A 90 6.50 3.91 -3.02
C TYR A 90 5.11 3.88 -3.67
N ALA A 91 4.63 4.99 -4.21
CA ALA A 91 3.36 5.03 -4.95
C ALA A 91 3.36 4.07 -6.16
N ALA A 92 4.46 4.01 -6.90
CA ALA A 92 4.63 3.08 -8.02
C ALA A 92 4.59 1.61 -7.57
N LEU A 93 5.17 1.27 -6.42
CA LEU A 93 5.11 -0.07 -5.85
C LEU A 93 3.67 -0.47 -5.52
N ILE A 94 2.88 0.45 -4.96
CA ILE A 94 1.44 0.25 -4.69
C ILE A 94 0.68 0.02 -6.01
N PHE A 95 1.00 0.77 -7.06
CA PHE A 95 0.42 0.53 -8.38
C PHE A 95 0.79 -0.85 -8.93
N PHE A 96 2.04 -1.26 -8.81
CA PHE A 96 2.51 -2.57 -9.27
C PHE A 96 1.77 -3.73 -8.62
N ILE A 97 1.62 -3.71 -7.30
CA ILE A 97 0.88 -4.77 -6.59
C ILE A 97 -0.62 -4.76 -6.94
N SER A 98 -1.20 -3.57 -7.15
CA SER A 98 -2.59 -3.41 -7.59
C SER A 98 -2.81 -3.99 -8.98
N ALA A 99 -1.86 -3.75 -9.91
CA ALA A 99 -1.88 -4.32 -11.24
C ALA A 99 -1.67 -5.84 -11.22
N LEU A 100 -0.82 -6.33 -10.32
CA LEU A 100 -0.55 -7.78 -10.20
C LEU A 100 -1.78 -8.57 -9.74
N LEU A 101 -2.72 -7.98 -9.02
CA LEU A 101 -3.94 -8.69 -8.62
C LEU A 101 -4.84 -9.04 -9.81
N PHE A 102 -4.87 -8.22 -10.84
CA PHE A 102 -5.77 -8.40 -11.99
C PHE A 102 -4.98 -8.47 -13.29
N PRO A 103 -4.72 -9.68 -13.82
CA PRO A 103 -4.04 -9.84 -15.10
C PRO A 103 -4.89 -9.29 -16.24
N ASP A 104 -4.24 -8.85 -17.31
CA ASP A 104 -4.93 -8.36 -18.50
C ASP A 104 -5.62 -9.49 -19.24
N HIS A 105 -5.01 -10.69 -19.26
CA HIS A 105 -5.52 -11.88 -19.90
C HIS A 105 -5.57 -13.06 -18.92
N MET A 106 -6.74 -13.69 -18.81
CA MET A 106 -6.96 -14.89 -17.99
C MET A 106 -6.83 -16.21 -18.76
N GLY A 107 -6.62 -16.14 -20.08
CA GLY A 107 -6.63 -17.34 -20.94
C GLY A 107 -5.53 -18.38 -20.64
N GLU A 108 -4.47 -17.98 -19.94
CA GLU A 108 -3.36 -18.85 -19.53
C GLU A 108 -3.63 -19.56 -18.18
N TYR A 109 -4.71 -19.22 -17.47
CA TYR A 109 -4.98 -19.69 -16.11
C TYR A 109 -6.35 -20.37 -16.04
N ALA A 110 -6.45 -21.40 -15.21
CA ALA A 110 -7.71 -22.10 -14.96
C ALA A 110 -8.72 -21.26 -14.12
N GLY A 111 -8.29 -20.08 -13.64
CA GLY A 111 -9.10 -19.13 -12.88
C GLY A 111 -8.25 -18.35 -11.86
N PHE A 112 -8.90 -17.47 -11.09
CA PHE A 112 -8.22 -16.61 -10.12
C PHE A 112 -7.46 -17.35 -9.02
N ALA A 113 -7.85 -18.57 -8.67
CA ALA A 113 -7.11 -19.39 -7.71
C ALA A 113 -5.75 -19.82 -8.29
N ASP A 114 -5.74 -20.31 -9.53
CA ASP A 114 -4.52 -20.73 -10.23
C ASP A 114 -3.60 -19.53 -10.47
N TYR A 115 -4.15 -18.43 -10.97
CA TYR A 115 -3.45 -17.18 -11.14
C TYR A 115 -2.77 -16.72 -9.83
N PHE A 116 -3.53 -16.63 -8.75
CA PHE A 116 -3.01 -16.17 -7.45
C PHE A 116 -1.83 -17.04 -6.98
N HIS A 117 -1.97 -18.37 -7.04
CA HIS A 117 -0.91 -19.28 -6.62
C HIS A 117 0.32 -19.25 -7.54
N SER A 118 0.14 -19.00 -8.84
CA SER A 118 1.25 -18.84 -9.77
C SER A 118 2.08 -17.58 -9.53
N ARG A 119 1.42 -16.50 -9.05
CA ARG A 119 2.04 -15.19 -8.76
C ARG A 119 2.25 -14.92 -7.27
N GLN A 120 1.89 -15.87 -6.42
CA GLN A 120 1.91 -15.76 -4.95
C GLN A 120 3.23 -15.18 -4.40
N ARG A 121 4.38 -15.66 -4.88
CA ARG A 121 5.69 -15.19 -4.40
C ARG A 121 5.93 -13.72 -4.72
N TRP A 122 5.59 -13.30 -5.94
CA TRP A 122 5.70 -11.91 -6.35
C TRP A 122 4.76 -11.01 -5.56
N PHE A 123 3.52 -11.46 -5.37
CA PHE A 123 2.53 -10.71 -4.60
C PHE A 123 3.01 -10.45 -3.17
N TYR A 124 3.46 -11.47 -2.45
CA TYR A 124 3.93 -11.31 -1.08
C TYR A 124 5.30 -10.62 -0.97
N ALA A 125 6.16 -10.73 -1.97
CA ALA A 125 7.41 -9.97 -2.02
C ALA A 125 7.12 -8.46 -2.17
N LEU A 126 6.22 -8.08 -3.07
CA LEU A 126 5.80 -6.68 -3.25
C LEU A 126 5.06 -6.15 -2.01
N LEU A 127 4.19 -6.96 -1.41
CA LEU A 127 3.48 -6.59 -0.19
C LEU A 127 4.43 -6.38 1.00
N GLY A 128 5.41 -7.26 1.17
CA GLY A 128 6.46 -7.10 2.17
C GLY A 128 7.30 -5.85 1.93
N ALA A 129 7.63 -5.56 0.67
CA ALA A 129 8.33 -4.33 0.30
C ALA A 129 7.50 -3.08 0.63
N ILE A 130 6.17 -3.12 0.43
CA ILE A 130 5.25 -2.04 0.82
C ILE A 130 5.33 -1.77 2.33
N PHE A 131 5.32 -2.79 3.19
CA PHE A 131 5.42 -2.61 4.65
C PHE A 131 6.78 -2.04 5.08
N ILE A 132 7.85 -2.37 4.35
CA ILE A 132 9.18 -1.77 4.57
C ILE A 132 9.17 -0.30 4.14
N MET A 133 8.64 0.00 2.95
CA MET A 133 8.56 1.37 2.43
C MET A 133 7.71 2.26 3.34
N ASP A 134 6.60 1.75 3.88
CA ASP A 134 5.74 2.47 4.83
C ASP A 134 6.50 2.87 6.11
N MET A 135 7.35 1.96 6.63
CA MET A 135 8.19 2.27 7.78
C MET A 135 9.29 3.30 7.46
N LEU A 136 9.90 3.20 6.28
CA LEU A 136 10.92 4.16 5.82
C LEU A 136 10.30 5.54 5.57
N ASP A 137 9.10 5.59 4.99
CA ASP A 137 8.33 6.79 4.77
C ASP A 137 7.99 7.52 6.07
N SER A 138 7.56 6.77 7.08
CA SER A 138 7.31 7.33 8.42
C SER A 138 8.57 7.91 9.07
N LEU A 139 9.74 7.30 8.83
CA LEU A 139 11.03 7.82 9.30
C LEU A 139 11.45 9.08 8.54
N MET A 140 11.20 9.13 7.23
CA MET A 140 11.47 10.30 6.37
C MET A 140 10.65 11.52 6.82
N LYS A 141 9.39 11.32 7.24
CA LYS A 141 8.53 12.37 7.80
C LYS A 141 9.01 12.90 9.16
N GLY A 142 10.04 12.31 9.72
CA GLY A 142 10.73 12.74 10.92
C GLY A 142 10.62 11.78 12.10
N MET A 143 11.65 11.76 12.94
CA MET A 143 11.73 10.86 14.09
C MET A 143 10.63 11.15 15.14
N GLU A 144 10.17 12.39 15.25
CA GLU A 144 9.05 12.76 16.14
C GLU A 144 7.74 12.15 15.63
N HIS A 145 7.49 12.26 14.32
CA HIS A 145 6.34 11.61 13.68
C HIS A 145 6.37 10.10 13.89
N PHE A 146 7.51 9.45 13.64
CA PHE A 146 7.67 8.01 13.83
C PHE A 146 7.39 7.59 15.29
N ARG A 147 7.88 8.35 16.28
CA ARG A 147 7.64 8.08 17.72
C ARG A 147 6.18 8.32 18.12
N ALA A 148 5.52 9.30 17.51
CA ALA A 148 4.11 9.60 17.76
C ALA A 148 3.18 8.45 17.34
N LEU A 149 3.57 7.63 16.34
CA LEU A 149 2.85 6.41 15.95
C LEU A 149 2.91 5.28 17.00
N GLY A 150 3.80 5.42 18.01
CA GLY A 150 3.94 4.47 19.11
C GLY A 150 4.65 3.17 18.74
N VAL A 151 4.91 2.34 19.77
CA VAL A 151 5.67 1.09 19.62
C VAL A 151 4.91 0.03 18.82
N ILE A 152 3.57 0.11 18.79
CA ILE A 152 2.73 -0.84 18.06
C ILE A 152 2.97 -0.74 16.54
N TYR A 153 3.27 0.45 16.02
CA TYR A 153 3.47 0.68 14.60
C TYR A 153 4.62 -0.17 14.00
N PRO A 154 5.89 -0.04 14.45
CA PRO A 154 6.97 -0.85 13.89
C PRO A 154 6.77 -2.35 14.14
N PHE A 155 6.20 -2.75 15.29
CA PHE A 155 5.89 -4.14 15.57
C PHE A 155 4.88 -4.71 14.55
N ARG A 156 3.83 -3.94 14.21
CA ARG A 156 2.85 -4.28 13.17
C ARG A 156 3.54 -4.52 11.82
N GLN A 157 4.37 -3.59 11.38
CA GLN A 157 5.04 -3.65 10.09
C GLN A 157 5.99 -4.85 9.98
N ILE A 158 6.81 -5.08 11.00
CA ILE A 158 7.72 -6.22 11.06
C ILE A 158 6.95 -7.55 11.04
N THR A 159 5.86 -7.64 11.81
CA THR A 159 5.03 -8.85 11.87
C THR A 159 4.37 -9.14 10.52
N LEU A 160 3.77 -8.13 9.88
CA LEU A 160 3.14 -8.29 8.57
C LEU A 160 4.17 -8.64 7.49
N CYS A 161 5.35 -8.04 7.52
CA CYS A 161 6.46 -8.38 6.63
C CYS A 161 6.91 -9.84 6.83
N GLY A 162 7.07 -10.28 8.08
CA GLY A 162 7.40 -11.68 8.41
C GLY A 162 6.33 -12.67 7.93
N LEU A 163 5.05 -12.33 8.08
CA LEU A 163 3.95 -13.13 7.56
C LEU A 163 3.95 -13.19 6.03
N CYS A 164 4.37 -12.13 5.32
CA CYS A 164 4.55 -12.16 3.86
C CYS A 164 5.62 -13.18 3.45
N LEU A 165 6.75 -13.27 4.16
CA LEU A 165 7.79 -14.26 3.88
C LEU A 165 7.26 -15.70 4.04
N VAL A 166 6.51 -15.96 5.11
CA VAL A 166 5.86 -17.27 5.32
C VAL A 166 4.84 -17.55 4.23
N ALA A 167 3.99 -16.56 3.92
CA ALA A 167 2.94 -16.67 2.91
C ALA A 167 3.48 -16.92 1.51
N ALA A 168 4.68 -16.43 1.18
CA ALA A 168 5.33 -16.69 -0.10
C ALA A 168 5.65 -18.17 -0.32
N CYS A 169 5.80 -18.96 0.76
CA CYS A 169 6.17 -20.38 0.73
C CYS A 169 4.98 -21.32 0.96
N VAL A 170 3.96 -20.89 1.69
CA VAL A 170 2.79 -21.71 2.03
C VAL A 170 1.78 -21.72 0.89
N LYS A 171 1.28 -22.90 0.49
CA LYS A 171 0.28 -23.04 -0.59
C LYS A 171 -1.15 -23.31 -0.08
N ARG A 172 -1.39 -23.26 1.23
CA ARG A 172 -2.70 -23.58 1.81
C ARG A 172 -3.67 -22.40 1.69
N ARG A 173 -4.79 -22.61 0.99
CA ARG A 173 -5.85 -21.60 0.81
C ARG A 173 -6.31 -20.96 2.12
N VAL A 174 -6.50 -21.78 3.16
CA VAL A 174 -6.97 -21.30 4.47
C VAL A 174 -5.98 -20.32 5.09
N PHE A 175 -4.67 -20.60 4.98
CA PHE A 175 -3.64 -19.69 5.47
C PHE A 175 -3.73 -18.32 4.79
N HIS A 176 -3.84 -18.29 3.46
CA HIS A 176 -3.96 -17.03 2.70
C HIS A 176 -5.21 -16.25 3.05
N LEU A 177 -6.33 -16.96 3.26
CA LEU A 177 -7.58 -16.32 3.67
C LEU A 177 -7.47 -15.72 5.08
N CYS A 178 -6.96 -16.50 6.04
CA CYS A 178 -6.76 -16.01 7.41
C CYS A 178 -5.80 -14.82 7.47
N PHE A 179 -4.70 -14.89 6.71
CA PHE A 179 -3.74 -13.78 6.66
C PHE A 179 -4.35 -12.53 6.02
N ALA A 180 -5.07 -12.67 4.91
CA ALA A 180 -5.73 -11.54 4.24
C ALA A 180 -6.78 -10.86 5.15
N ILE A 181 -7.61 -11.66 5.85
CA ILE A 181 -8.60 -11.15 6.80
C ILE A 181 -7.91 -10.46 7.98
N LEU A 182 -6.87 -11.08 8.54
CA LEU A 182 -6.09 -10.49 9.64
C LEU A 182 -5.48 -9.14 9.23
N ALA A 183 -4.84 -9.08 8.06
CA ALA A 183 -4.25 -7.85 7.54
C ALA A 183 -5.31 -6.75 7.34
N LEU A 184 -6.48 -7.11 6.79
CA LEU A 184 -7.59 -6.16 6.59
C LEU A 184 -8.13 -5.64 7.94
N ILE A 185 -8.32 -6.51 8.94
CA ILE A 185 -8.78 -6.10 10.27
C ILE A 185 -7.75 -5.17 10.93
N ILE A 186 -6.46 -5.51 10.86
CA ILE A 186 -5.38 -4.69 11.40
C ILE A 186 -5.36 -3.32 10.74
N GLU A 187 -5.54 -3.25 9.41
CA GLU A 187 -5.55 -2.01 8.65
C GLU A 187 -6.74 -1.12 9.04
N VAL A 188 -7.95 -1.70 9.11
CA VAL A 188 -9.16 -0.97 9.56
C VAL A 188 -8.95 -0.44 10.98
N TRP A 189 -8.49 -1.29 11.89
CA TRP A 189 -8.24 -0.88 13.27
C TRP A 189 -7.21 0.26 13.35
N TRP A 190 -6.13 0.16 12.56
CA TRP A 190 -5.07 1.16 12.53
C TRP A 190 -5.59 2.52 12.04
N ILE A 191 -6.35 2.55 10.96
CA ILE A 191 -6.95 3.78 10.43
C ILE A 191 -7.80 4.49 11.50
N PHE A 192 -8.68 3.74 12.17
CA PHE A 192 -9.55 4.34 13.19
C PHE A 192 -8.83 4.72 14.49
N SER A 193 -7.71 4.08 14.82
CA SER A 193 -6.97 4.39 16.06
C SER A 193 -5.95 5.51 15.90
N ALA A 194 -5.27 5.60 14.74
CA ALA A 194 -4.16 6.51 14.54
C ALA A 194 -4.46 7.69 13.59
N PHE A 195 -5.42 7.54 12.66
CA PHE A 195 -5.63 8.49 11.57
C PHE A 195 -7.08 8.98 11.45
N ARG A 196 -7.81 9.00 12.54
CA ARG A 196 -9.20 9.44 12.54
C ARG A 196 -9.36 10.92 12.15
N PHE A 197 -8.36 11.75 12.46
CA PHE A 197 -8.35 13.18 12.15
C PHE A 197 -7.06 13.53 11.40
N LEU A 198 -7.16 14.51 10.47
CA LEU A 198 -6.00 15.19 9.87
C LEU A 198 -5.53 16.24 10.88
N GLU A 199 -4.42 15.97 11.57
CA GLU A 199 -3.72 16.94 12.42
C GLU A 199 -2.41 17.39 11.78
#